data_e0337cb1493dd85e679d847c297d2bc8
#
_entry.id   e0337cb1493dd85e679d847c297d2bc8
#
_cell.length_a   1.000
_cell.length_b   1.000
_cell.length_c   1.000
_cell.angle_alpha   90.00
_cell.angle_beta   90.00
_cell.angle_gamma   90.00
#
_symmetry.space_group_name_H-M   'P 1'
#
loop_
_entity.id
_entity.type
_entity.pdbx_description
1 polymer ?
#
loop_
_entity_poly.entity_id
_entity_poly.type
_entity_poly.pdbx_seq_one_letter_code
_entity_poly.pdbx_strand_id
1 'polypeptide(L)'
;MKLQKTTLAAVMILTAGTLLSQDRFDFKVRNYFFAGLAGDAASLQRGMKICEDILATDPKQPEALVWHGTGLVSESRTALQKGDKQNGAALWQRGLDEMDEAAQLAPNDLGVRIVRGAVLLVASQYLPMEAAHPLVEKGLSDYEKAYSVQGPDLTRLGTHKSGELMIGIADAYARLGQPEKAQQWFERIQKELPETPYAESATTWLESKTLAPQKAACLTCHTSAAGQSQ
;
A
#
# COMPACT_ATOMS: atom_id res chain seq x y z
N MET A 1 1.77 -59.22 -50.83
CA MET A 1 2.10 -58.83 -49.46
C MET A 1 1.90 -57.31 -49.34
N LYS A 2 0.73 -56.82 -48.84
CA LYS A 2 0.37 -55.41 -48.76
C LYS A 2 0.72 -54.90 -47.38
N LEU A 3 1.65 -53.94 -47.25
CA LEU A 3 1.93 -53.23 -46.03
C LEU A 3 0.82 -52.19 -45.79
N GLN A 4 0.11 -52.35 -44.67
CA GLN A 4 -0.80 -51.35 -44.14
C GLN A 4 0.01 -50.29 -43.38
N LYS A 5 -0.07 -49.06 -43.84
CA LYS A 5 0.47 -47.89 -43.13
C LYS A 5 -0.57 -47.43 -42.12
N THR A 6 -0.30 -47.66 -40.85
CA THR A 6 -1.08 -47.10 -39.72
C THR A 6 -0.62 -45.66 -39.45
N THR A 7 -1.45 -44.71 -39.79
CA THR A 7 -1.25 -43.29 -39.45
C THR A 7 -1.69 -43.04 -38.01
N LEU A 8 -0.75 -42.76 -37.10
CA LEU A 8 -1.05 -42.29 -35.76
C LEU A 8 -1.42 -40.81 -35.85
N ALA A 9 -2.69 -40.50 -35.61
CA ALA A 9 -3.15 -39.12 -35.42
C ALA A 9 -2.85 -38.71 -33.96
N ALA A 10 -1.89 -37.81 -33.81
CA ALA A 10 -1.63 -37.19 -32.52
C ALA A 10 -2.73 -36.14 -32.24
N VAL A 11 -3.62 -36.42 -31.29
CA VAL A 11 -4.59 -35.48 -30.81
C VAL A 11 -3.87 -34.54 -29.83
N MET A 12 -3.53 -33.33 -30.32
CA MET A 12 -3.11 -32.21 -29.45
C MET A 12 -4.35 -31.70 -28.69
N ILE A 13 -4.45 -32.06 -27.43
CA ILE A 13 -5.40 -31.43 -26.52
C ILE A 13 -4.83 -30.05 -26.18
N LEU A 14 -5.29 -29.01 -26.86
CA LEU A 14 -5.11 -27.62 -26.42
C LEU A 14 -5.97 -27.46 -25.15
N THR A 15 -5.36 -27.60 -24.00
CA THR A 15 -5.93 -27.05 -22.78
C THR A 15 -5.84 -25.54 -22.88
N ALA A 16 -6.93 -24.92 -23.32
CA ALA A 16 -7.15 -23.49 -23.16
C ALA A 16 -7.17 -23.23 -21.63
N GLY A 17 -6.01 -22.88 -21.10
CA GLY A 17 -5.91 -22.29 -19.77
C GLY A 17 -6.76 -21.02 -19.81
N THR A 18 -7.97 -21.11 -19.29
CA THR A 18 -8.71 -19.93 -18.86
C THR A 18 -7.82 -19.24 -17.85
N LEU A 19 -7.15 -18.17 -18.27
CA LEU A 19 -6.61 -17.15 -17.40
C LEU A 19 -7.84 -16.56 -16.68
N LEU A 20 -8.25 -17.21 -15.59
CA LEU A 20 -9.06 -16.58 -14.57
C LEU A 20 -8.20 -15.38 -14.15
N SER A 21 -8.63 -14.19 -14.52
CA SER A 21 -8.23 -12.97 -13.88
C SER A 21 -8.51 -13.22 -12.41
N GLN A 22 -7.47 -13.59 -11.67
CA GLN A 22 -7.57 -13.82 -10.24
C GLN A 22 -7.95 -12.45 -9.70
N ASP A 23 -9.21 -12.30 -9.25
CA ASP A 23 -9.70 -11.05 -8.69
C ASP A 23 -8.71 -10.63 -7.63
N ARG A 24 -7.98 -9.56 -7.90
CA ARG A 24 -6.95 -9.07 -6.98
C ARG A 24 -7.57 -8.91 -5.61
N PHE A 25 -6.88 -9.43 -4.61
CA PHE A 25 -7.36 -9.42 -3.23
C PHE A 25 -7.71 -8.00 -2.74
N ASP A 26 -6.88 -7.01 -3.09
CA ASP A 26 -7.09 -5.62 -2.70
C ASP A 26 -8.46 -5.07 -3.13
N PHE A 27 -9.02 -5.52 -4.27
CA PHE A 27 -10.35 -5.10 -4.69
C PHE A 27 -11.48 -5.59 -3.76
N LYS A 28 -11.25 -6.67 -3.03
CA LYS A 28 -12.24 -7.22 -2.09
C LYS A 28 -12.33 -6.41 -0.80
N VAL A 29 -11.23 -5.79 -0.38
CA VAL A 29 -11.13 -5.18 0.95
C VAL A 29 -10.86 -3.68 0.96
N ARG A 30 -10.14 -3.13 -0.03
CA ARG A 30 -9.64 -1.75 0.01
C ARG A 30 -10.71 -0.69 0.27
N ASN A 31 -11.89 -0.82 -0.32
CA ASN A 31 -12.96 0.16 -0.14
C ASN A 31 -13.46 0.18 1.31
N TYR A 32 -13.50 -0.98 1.98
CA TYR A 32 -13.84 -1.08 3.39
C TYR A 32 -12.75 -0.44 4.27
N PHE A 33 -11.49 -0.70 3.96
CA PHE A 33 -10.38 -0.10 4.70
C PHE A 33 -10.31 1.41 4.49
N PHE A 34 -10.48 1.91 3.26
CA PHE A 34 -10.49 3.35 3.01
C PHE A 34 -11.63 4.05 3.75
N ALA A 35 -12.85 3.53 3.69
CA ALA A 35 -13.96 4.07 4.46
C ALA A 35 -13.69 4.00 5.98
N GLY A 36 -13.14 2.89 6.45
CA GLY A 36 -12.77 2.68 7.85
C GLY A 36 -11.72 3.65 8.36
N LEU A 37 -10.65 3.84 7.59
CA LEU A 37 -9.59 4.81 7.90
C LEU A 37 -10.10 6.26 7.87
N ALA A 38 -11.15 6.53 7.10
CA ALA A 38 -11.87 7.81 7.08
C ALA A 38 -12.87 7.99 8.23
N GLY A 39 -13.05 6.97 9.09
CA GLY A 39 -13.88 7.05 10.30
C GLY A 39 -15.11 6.14 10.32
N ASP A 40 -15.42 5.40 9.24
CA ASP A 40 -16.50 4.40 9.24
C ASP A 40 -16.02 3.09 9.90
N ALA A 41 -16.16 3.01 11.22
CA ALA A 41 -15.75 1.84 11.99
C ALA A 41 -16.45 0.54 11.53
N ALA A 42 -17.69 0.61 11.06
CA ALA A 42 -18.42 -0.56 10.58
C ALA A 42 -17.83 -1.11 9.28
N SER A 43 -17.38 -0.22 8.39
CA SER A 43 -16.64 -0.62 7.19
C SER A 43 -15.29 -1.24 7.54
N LEU A 44 -14.52 -0.65 8.47
CA LEU A 44 -13.26 -1.25 8.92
C LEU A 44 -13.46 -2.69 9.41
N GLN A 45 -14.44 -2.90 10.27
CA GLN A 45 -14.77 -4.24 10.79
C GLN A 45 -15.12 -5.23 9.68
N ARG A 46 -15.87 -4.79 8.66
CA ARG A 46 -16.16 -5.65 7.50
C ARG A 46 -14.92 -6.04 6.72
N GLY A 47 -14.02 -5.08 6.47
CA GLY A 47 -12.75 -5.34 5.80
C GLY A 47 -11.87 -6.30 6.59
N MET A 48 -11.75 -6.09 7.90
CA MET A 48 -10.99 -6.97 8.78
C MET A 48 -11.58 -8.38 8.82
N LYS A 49 -12.91 -8.51 8.90
CA LYS A 49 -13.58 -9.82 8.88
C LYS A 49 -13.29 -10.63 7.61
N ILE A 50 -13.24 -9.97 6.44
CA ILE A 50 -12.84 -10.64 5.20
C ILE A 50 -11.40 -11.17 5.30
N CYS A 51 -10.48 -10.39 5.86
CA CYS A 51 -9.10 -10.84 6.07
C CYS A 51 -9.04 -12.03 7.05
N GLU A 52 -9.73 -11.93 8.18
CA GLU A 52 -9.81 -12.99 9.20
C GLU A 52 -10.35 -14.31 8.64
N ASP A 53 -11.41 -14.26 7.81
CA ASP A 53 -11.99 -15.46 7.20
C ASP A 53 -11.00 -16.16 6.26
N ILE A 54 -10.17 -15.39 5.57
CA ILE A 54 -9.11 -15.93 4.73
C ILE A 54 -7.96 -16.48 5.58
N LEU A 55 -7.52 -15.75 6.59
CA LEU A 55 -6.45 -16.18 7.50
C LEU A 55 -6.83 -17.39 8.33
N ALA A 56 -8.13 -17.63 8.55
CA ALA A 56 -8.61 -18.85 9.20
C ALA A 56 -8.36 -20.13 8.36
N THR A 57 -8.30 -19.99 7.04
CA THR A 57 -8.05 -21.11 6.10
C THR A 57 -6.62 -21.11 5.55
N ASP A 58 -6.03 -19.95 5.38
CA ASP A 58 -4.64 -19.75 4.97
C ASP A 58 -3.97 -18.69 5.87
N PRO A 59 -3.42 -19.09 7.01
CA PRO A 59 -2.82 -18.18 8.00
C PRO A 59 -1.62 -17.37 7.47
N LYS A 60 -1.08 -17.75 6.32
CA LYS A 60 0.09 -17.11 5.69
C LYS A 60 -0.22 -16.41 4.38
N GLN A 61 -1.48 -16.10 4.12
CA GLN A 61 -1.87 -15.35 2.92
C GLN A 61 -1.39 -13.88 3.04
N PRO A 62 -0.39 -13.44 2.24
CA PRO A 62 0.32 -12.20 2.52
C PRO A 62 -0.54 -10.94 2.38
N GLU A 63 -1.42 -10.89 1.38
CA GLU A 63 -2.29 -9.73 1.19
C GLU A 63 -3.33 -9.60 2.31
N ALA A 64 -3.86 -10.73 2.84
CA ALA A 64 -4.76 -10.70 3.99
C ALA A 64 -4.03 -10.22 5.25
N LEU A 65 -2.79 -10.69 5.48
CA LEU A 65 -1.96 -10.24 6.61
C LEU A 65 -1.69 -8.73 6.56
N VAL A 66 -1.28 -8.18 5.41
CA VAL A 66 -0.96 -6.76 5.32
C VAL A 66 -2.18 -5.88 5.52
N TRP A 67 -3.34 -6.27 4.99
CA TRP A 67 -4.58 -5.51 5.18
C TRP A 67 -5.13 -5.66 6.60
N HIS A 68 -5.09 -6.87 7.19
CA HIS A 68 -5.51 -7.08 8.57
C HIS A 68 -4.62 -6.29 9.54
N GLY A 69 -3.29 -6.34 9.36
CA GLY A 69 -2.33 -5.54 10.11
C GLY A 69 -2.61 -4.03 10.01
N THR A 70 -3.02 -3.55 8.82
CA THR A 70 -3.47 -2.15 8.63
C THR A 70 -4.67 -1.82 9.53
N GLY A 71 -5.65 -2.71 9.62
CA GLY A 71 -6.81 -2.57 10.49
C GLY A 71 -6.42 -2.51 11.96
N LEU A 72 -5.55 -3.41 12.39
CA LEU A 72 -5.05 -3.44 13.77
C LEU A 72 -4.34 -2.13 14.16
N VAL A 73 -3.51 -1.56 13.28
CA VAL A 73 -2.88 -0.24 13.49
C VAL A 73 -3.92 0.87 13.64
N SER A 74 -4.99 0.83 12.85
CA SER A 74 -6.09 1.78 12.96
C SER A 74 -6.86 1.63 14.27
N GLU A 75 -7.16 0.42 14.69
CA GLU A 75 -7.82 0.11 15.97
C GLU A 75 -6.95 0.49 17.17
N SER A 76 -5.64 0.26 17.08
CA SER A 76 -4.67 0.70 18.09
C SER A 76 -4.81 2.19 18.36
N ARG A 77 -4.85 3.02 17.31
CA ARG A 77 -5.05 4.46 17.45
C ARG A 77 -6.35 4.79 18.18
N THR A 78 -7.44 4.09 17.84
CA THR A 78 -8.74 4.29 18.50
C THR A 78 -8.70 3.90 19.97
N ALA A 79 -8.04 2.79 20.32
CA ALA A 79 -7.87 2.35 21.70
C ALA A 79 -7.04 3.36 22.51
N LEU A 80 -5.93 3.85 21.95
CA LEU A 80 -5.09 4.86 22.58
C LEU A 80 -5.84 6.17 22.83
N GLN A 81 -6.65 6.63 21.88
CA GLN A 81 -7.48 7.83 22.02
C GLN A 81 -8.54 7.69 23.13
N LYS A 82 -9.03 6.47 23.37
CA LYS A 82 -9.96 6.15 24.47
C LYS A 82 -9.25 5.94 25.82
N GLY A 83 -7.92 6.04 25.85
CA GLY A 83 -7.12 5.84 27.06
C GLY A 83 -6.76 4.38 27.36
N ASP A 84 -7.15 3.43 26.53
CA ASP A 84 -6.80 2.01 26.66
C ASP A 84 -5.40 1.74 26.09
N LYS A 85 -4.41 2.15 26.88
CA LYS A 85 -2.99 2.10 26.48
C LYS A 85 -2.50 0.67 26.26
N GLN A 86 -2.93 -0.27 27.10
CA GLN A 86 -2.47 -1.64 27.05
C GLN A 86 -2.95 -2.32 25.77
N ASN A 87 -4.24 -2.26 25.50
CA ASN A 87 -4.82 -2.83 24.28
C ASN A 87 -4.30 -2.10 23.03
N GLY A 88 -4.20 -0.77 23.08
CA GLY A 88 -3.64 0.01 21.98
C GLY A 88 -2.21 -0.42 21.62
N ALA A 89 -1.34 -0.63 22.62
CA ALA A 89 0.02 -1.10 22.37
C ALA A 89 0.05 -2.54 21.80
N ALA A 90 -0.80 -3.42 22.30
CA ALA A 90 -0.90 -4.80 21.81
C ALA A 90 -1.37 -4.86 20.35
N LEU A 91 -2.41 -4.10 20.00
CA LEU A 91 -2.91 -3.99 18.62
C LEU A 91 -1.86 -3.41 17.68
N TRP A 92 -1.14 -2.37 18.13
CA TRP A 92 -0.04 -1.77 17.37
C TRP A 92 1.03 -2.80 17.02
N GLN A 93 1.55 -3.49 18.05
CA GLN A 93 2.62 -4.46 17.84
C GLN A 93 2.17 -5.59 16.91
N ARG A 94 0.99 -6.15 17.17
CA ARG A 94 0.44 -7.21 16.33
C ARG A 94 0.26 -6.75 14.88
N GLY A 95 -0.23 -5.52 14.66
CA GLY A 95 -0.40 -4.98 13.32
C GLY A 95 0.92 -4.85 12.56
N LEU A 96 1.99 -4.39 13.25
CA LEU A 96 3.33 -4.31 12.67
C LEU A 96 3.88 -5.70 12.35
N ASP A 97 3.72 -6.68 13.25
CA ASP A 97 4.21 -8.04 13.07
C ASP A 97 3.54 -8.72 11.86
N GLU A 98 2.22 -8.59 11.71
CA GLU A 98 1.48 -9.15 10.58
C GLU A 98 1.92 -8.51 9.24
N MET A 99 2.12 -7.19 9.21
CA MET A 99 2.63 -6.50 8.02
C MET A 99 4.07 -6.92 7.68
N ASP A 100 4.91 -7.13 8.67
CA ASP A 100 6.29 -7.59 8.48
C ASP A 100 6.32 -9.04 7.98
N GLU A 101 5.48 -9.91 8.52
CA GLU A 101 5.32 -11.28 8.04
C GLU A 101 4.84 -11.31 6.60
N ALA A 102 3.84 -10.50 6.25
CA ALA A 102 3.35 -10.37 4.88
C ALA A 102 4.48 -10.03 3.89
N ALA A 103 5.32 -9.06 4.25
CA ALA A 103 6.43 -8.64 3.41
C ALA A 103 7.58 -9.68 3.33
N GLN A 104 7.73 -10.53 4.33
CA GLN A 104 8.67 -11.66 4.31
C GLN A 104 8.14 -12.79 3.43
N LEU A 105 6.85 -13.11 3.50
CA LEU A 105 6.21 -14.15 2.72
C LEU A 105 6.14 -13.78 1.22
N ALA A 106 5.92 -12.52 0.91
CA ALA A 106 5.79 -12.03 -0.46
C ALA A 106 6.71 -10.81 -0.74
N PRO A 107 8.04 -10.99 -0.75
CA PRO A 107 9.00 -9.88 -0.80
C PRO A 107 8.96 -9.06 -2.11
N ASN A 108 8.38 -9.59 -3.16
CA ASN A 108 8.24 -8.94 -4.46
C ASN A 108 6.80 -8.55 -4.80
N ASP A 109 5.84 -8.81 -3.91
CA ASP A 109 4.46 -8.41 -4.11
C ASP A 109 4.30 -6.90 -3.86
N LEU A 110 3.94 -6.17 -4.92
CA LEU A 110 3.77 -4.72 -4.84
C LEU A 110 2.53 -4.32 -4.04
N GLY A 111 1.47 -5.13 -4.03
CA GLY A 111 0.28 -4.89 -3.22
C GLY A 111 0.63 -4.89 -1.73
N VAL A 112 1.40 -5.87 -1.29
CA VAL A 112 1.90 -5.94 0.09
C VAL A 112 2.84 -4.78 0.41
N ARG A 113 3.82 -4.50 -0.46
CA ARG A 113 4.82 -3.44 -0.23
C ARG A 113 4.19 -2.05 -0.17
N ILE A 114 3.32 -1.72 -1.11
CA ILE A 114 2.69 -0.40 -1.18
C ILE A 114 1.77 -0.18 0.03
N VAL A 115 0.98 -1.19 0.42
CA VAL A 115 0.10 -1.07 1.59
C VAL A 115 0.91 -0.90 2.87
N ARG A 116 1.91 -1.76 3.12
CA ARG A 116 2.76 -1.62 4.30
C ARG A 116 3.48 -0.28 4.33
N GLY A 117 4.13 0.11 3.24
CA GLY A 117 4.86 1.37 3.13
C GLY A 117 3.97 2.57 3.44
N ALA A 118 2.77 2.64 2.85
CA ALA A 118 1.81 3.71 3.11
C ALA A 118 1.41 3.79 4.59
N VAL A 119 1.06 2.66 5.19
CA VAL A 119 0.64 2.61 6.60
C VAL A 119 1.78 3.04 7.53
N LEU A 120 3.00 2.55 7.32
CA LEU A 120 4.15 2.89 8.15
C LEU A 120 4.50 4.37 8.06
N LEU A 121 4.50 4.95 6.85
CA LEU A 121 4.78 6.38 6.65
C LEU A 121 3.72 7.26 7.29
N VAL A 122 2.43 6.92 7.17
CA VAL A 122 1.34 7.68 7.79
C VAL A 122 1.36 7.51 9.31
N ALA A 123 1.45 6.29 9.81
CA ALA A 123 1.42 6.01 11.24
C ALA A 123 2.59 6.66 11.99
N SER A 124 3.78 6.68 11.38
CA SER A 124 4.98 7.29 11.97
C SER A 124 4.89 8.81 12.15
N GLN A 125 3.94 9.51 11.48
CA GLN A 125 3.75 10.96 11.67
C GLN A 125 3.21 11.31 13.07
N TYR A 126 2.62 10.36 13.76
CA TYR A 126 2.03 10.54 15.10
C TYR A 126 2.96 10.09 16.24
N LEU A 127 4.20 9.74 15.91
CA LEU A 127 5.18 9.24 16.87
C LEU A 127 6.33 10.25 17.08
N PRO A 128 6.98 10.24 18.25
CA PRO A 128 8.26 10.91 18.42
C PRO A 128 9.27 10.41 17.40
N MET A 129 10.19 11.27 16.95
CA MET A 129 11.15 10.98 15.87
C MET A 129 11.94 9.70 16.10
N GLU A 130 12.35 9.41 17.33
CA GLU A 130 13.10 8.20 17.67
C GLU A 130 12.30 6.91 17.36
N ALA A 131 11.00 6.90 17.67
CA ALA A 131 10.11 5.77 17.38
C ALA A 131 9.63 5.76 15.91
N ALA A 132 9.55 6.92 15.28
CA ALA A 132 9.15 7.08 13.89
C ALA A 132 10.22 6.61 12.90
N HIS A 133 11.50 6.87 13.19
CA HIS A 133 12.62 6.66 12.28
C HIS A 133 12.66 5.24 11.67
N PRO A 134 12.62 4.15 12.45
CA PRO A 134 12.66 2.80 11.88
C PRO A 134 11.42 2.47 11.02
N LEU A 135 10.29 3.08 11.28
CA LEU A 135 9.09 2.89 10.46
C LEU A 135 9.22 3.64 9.14
N VAL A 136 9.79 4.84 9.16
CA VAL A 136 10.04 5.63 7.95
C VAL A 136 11.06 4.92 7.05
N GLU A 137 12.15 4.39 7.61
CA GLU A 137 13.13 3.61 6.86
C GLU A 137 12.49 2.39 6.19
N LYS A 138 11.66 1.65 6.93
CA LYS A 138 10.97 0.48 6.42
C LYS A 138 9.97 0.84 5.33
N GLY A 139 9.18 1.90 5.53
CA GLY A 139 8.23 2.40 4.54
C GLY A 139 8.92 2.91 3.26
N LEU A 140 10.05 3.62 3.40
CA LEU A 140 10.87 4.03 2.27
C LEU A 140 11.39 2.82 1.48
N SER A 141 11.92 1.82 2.17
CA SER A 141 12.41 0.59 1.52
C SER A 141 11.32 -0.11 0.71
N ASP A 142 10.08 -0.12 1.19
CA ASP A 142 8.95 -0.68 0.46
C ASP A 142 8.62 0.12 -0.80
N TYR A 143 8.63 1.43 -0.71
CA TYR A 143 8.35 2.31 -1.84
C TYR A 143 9.49 2.32 -2.87
N GLU A 144 10.75 2.28 -2.43
CA GLU A 144 11.89 2.11 -3.32
C GLU A 144 11.85 0.77 -4.07
N LYS A 145 11.42 -0.30 -3.38
CA LYS A 145 11.21 -1.60 -4.02
C LYS A 145 10.10 -1.50 -5.07
N ALA A 146 8.97 -0.86 -4.76
CA ALA A 146 7.91 -0.64 -5.71
C ALA A 146 8.39 0.17 -6.92
N TYR A 147 9.13 1.25 -6.70
CA TYR A 147 9.74 2.04 -7.75
C TYR A 147 10.71 1.23 -8.62
N SER A 148 11.57 0.41 -8.00
CA SER A 148 12.54 -0.41 -8.75
C SER A 148 11.87 -1.41 -9.70
N VAL A 149 10.71 -1.95 -9.32
CA VAL A 149 9.95 -2.89 -10.14
C VAL A 149 9.16 -2.16 -11.24
N GLN A 150 8.59 -1.00 -10.94
CA GLN A 150 7.85 -0.20 -11.92
C GLN A 150 8.78 0.45 -12.96
N GLY A 151 10.03 0.67 -12.59
CA GLY A 151 11.01 1.36 -13.42
C GLY A 151 10.87 2.89 -13.39
N PRO A 152 11.73 3.60 -14.10
CA PRO A 152 11.81 5.06 -14.03
C PRO A 152 10.61 5.79 -14.66
N ASP A 153 9.92 5.15 -15.61
CA ASP A 153 8.72 5.73 -16.22
C ASP A 153 7.48 5.36 -15.41
N LEU A 154 7.07 6.26 -14.55
CA LEU A 154 5.88 6.11 -13.70
C LEU A 154 4.59 6.60 -14.38
N THR A 155 4.68 7.26 -15.53
CA THR A 155 3.50 7.83 -16.22
C THR A 155 2.46 6.78 -16.55
N ARG A 156 2.89 5.54 -16.79
CA ARG A 156 2.03 4.38 -17.06
C ARG A 156 1.11 4.01 -15.89
N LEU A 157 1.44 4.41 -14.66
CA LEU A 157 0.63 4.13 -13.49
C LEU A 157 -0.59 5.05 -13.38
N GLY A 158 -0.59 6.15 -14.15
CA GLY A 158 -1.52 7.26 -14.01
C GLY A 158 -1.17 8.18 -12.85
N THR A 159 -1.71 9.39 -12.88
CA THR A 159 -1.35 10.51 -11.99
C THR A 159 -1.41 10.14 -10.51
N HIS A 160 -2.49 9.48 -10.08
CA HIS A 160 -2.68 9.15 -8.67
C HIS A 160 -1.60 8.20 -8.14
N LYS A 161 -1.39 7.05 -8.78
CA LYS A 161 -0.42 6.06 -8.31
C LYS A 161 1.01 6.56 -8.38
N SER A 162 1.34 7.31 -9.44
CA SER A 162 2.65 7.93 -9.60
C SER A 162 2.90 8.97 -8.51
N GLY A 163 1.91 9.82 -8.25
CA GLY A 163 1.97 10.86 -7.23
C GLY A 163 2.15 10.29 -5.82
N GLU A 164 1.35 9.30 -5.45
CA GLU A 164 1.46 8.62 -4.15
C GLU A 164 2.85 8.00 -3.94
N LEU A 165 3.36 7.31 -4.95
CA LEU A 165 4.68 6.68 -4.87
C LEU A 165 5.79 7.74 -4.72
N MET A 166 5.78 8.77 -5.58
CA MET A 166 6.82 9.80 -5.56
C MET A 166 6.78 10.66 -4.31
N ILE A 167 5.58 11.09 -3.87
CA ILE A 167 5.45 11.92 -2.67
C ILE A 167 5.84 11.15 -1.42
N GLY A 168 5.50 9.86 -1.34
CA GLY A 168 5.88 9.01 -0.21
C GLY A 168 7.40 8.81 -0.11
N ILE A 169 8.08 8.61 -1.24
CA ILE A 169 9.56 8.54 -1.27
C ILE A 169 10.17 9.88 -0.87
N ALA A 170 9.66 10.99 -1.41
CA ALA A 170 10.16 12.33 -1.11
C ALA A 170 10.01 12.68 0.39
N ASP A 171 8.81 12.44 0.96
CA ASP A 171 8.52 12.63 2.39
C ASP A 171 9.44 11.80 3.27
N ALA A 172 9.60 10.53 2.94
CA ALA A 172 10.46 9.64 3.71
C ALA A 172 11.91 10.12 3.72
N TYR A 173 12.47 10.50 2.57
CA TYR A 173 13.82 11.06 2.53
C TYR A 173 13.95 12.36 3.34
N ALA A 174 12.96 13.25 3.25
CA ALA A 174 12.97 14.49 4.03
C ALA A 174 12.98 14.20 5.54
N ARG A 175 12.16 13.27 6.01
CA ARG A 175 12.05 12.87 7.42
C ARG A 175 13.26 12.10 7.93
N LEU A 176 13.99 11.43 7.05
CA LEU A 176 15.27 10.75 7.37
C LEU A 176 16.47 11.70 7.30
N GLY A 177 16.27 13.01 7.16
CA GLY A 177 17.36 13.98 7.11
C GLY A 177 18.22 13.87 5.84
N GLN A 178 17.63 13.45 4.72
CA GLN A 178 18.28 13.37 3.41
C GLN A 178 17.65 14.38 2.43
N PRO A 179 17.78 15.69 2.72
CA PRO A 179 17.07 16.74 2.00
C PRO A 179 17.43 16.83 0.51
N GLU A 180 18.63 16.47 0.12
CA GLU A 180 19.07 16.49 -1.28
C GLU A 180 18.31 15.44 -2.11
N LYS A 181 18.11 14.25 -1.55
CA LYS A 181 17.32 13.20 -2.21
C LYS A 181 15.83 13.57 -2.23
N ALA A 182 15.31 14.11 -1.13
CA ALA A 182 13.95 14.61 -1.07
C ALA A 182 13.71 15.66 -2.15
N GLN A 183 14.63 16.62 -2.29
CA GLN A 183 14.54 17.68 -3.30
C GLN A 183 14.45 17.11 -4.73
N GLN A 184 15.29 16.13 -5.07
CA GLN A 184 15.26 15.49 -6.39
C GLN A 184 13.88 14.87 -6.70
N TRP A 185 13.24 14.25 -5.71
CA TRP A 185 11.91 13.68 -5.87
C TRP A 185 10.83 14.74 -5.97
N PHE A 186 10.90 15.81 -5.18
CA PHE A 186 9.94 16.93 -5.27
C PHE A 186 10.05 17.67 -6.60
N GLU A 187 11.27 17.94 -7.10
CA GLU A 187 11.47 18.53 -8.42
C GLU A 187 10.92 17.63 -9.53
N ARG A 188 11.10 16.33 -9.39
CA ARG A 188 10.54 15.36 -10.31
C ARG A 188 9.00 15.39 -10.31
N ILE A 189 8.37 15.47 -9.14
CA ILE A 189 6.91 15.59 -9.02
C ILE A 189 6.41 16.84 -9.77
N GLN A 190 7.05 18.00 -9.57
CA GLN A 190 6.66 19.22 -10.28
C GLN A 190 6.75 19.05 -11.79
N LYS A 191 7.77 18.36 -12.27
CA LYS A 191 8.01 18.16 -13.70
C LYS A 191 7.05 17.14 -14.32
N GLU A 192 6.80 16.03 -13.65
CA GLU A 192 6.05 14.90 -14.22
C GLU A 192 4.55 14.95 -13.93
N LEU A 193 4.14 15.66 -12.88
CA LEU A 193 2.75 15.77 -12.44
C LEU A 193 2.31 17.24 -12.27
N PRO A 194 2.53 18.12 -13.27
CA PRO A 194 2.13 19.52 -13.15
C PRO A 194 0.61 19.63 -12.92
N GLU A 195 0.19 20.73 -12.29
CA GLU A 195 -1.23 21.05 -12.05
C GLU A 195 -1.97 19.98 -11.20
N THR A 196 -1.24 19.28 -10.33
CA THR A 196 -1.81 18.29 -9.42
C THR A 196 -1.60 18.70 -7.97
N PRO A 197 -2.39 18.16 -7.02
CA PRO A 197 -2.14 18.37 -5.58
C PRO A 197 -0.75 17.90 -5.14
N TYR A 198 -0.17 16.94 -5.86
CA TYR A 198 1.20 16.47 -5.60
C TYR A 198 2.23 17.55 -5.95
N ALA A 199 2.06 18.25 -7.09
CA ALA A 199 2.92 19.36 -7.48
C ALA A 199 2.80 20.54 -6.51
N GLU A 200 1.61 20.83 -6.01
CA GLU A 200 1.39 21.86 -4.97
C GLU A 200 2.13 21.51 -3.68
N SER A 201 2.03 20.25 -3.23
CA SER A 201 2.76 19.77 -2.06
C SER A 201 4.27 19.83 -2.26
N ALA A 202 4.75 19.46 -3.45
CA ALA A 202 6.16 19.56 -3.81
C ALA A 202 6.66 21.00 -3.80
N THR A 203 5.90 21.95 -4.37
CA THR A 203 6.21 23.37 -4.33
C THR A 203 6.34 23.88 -2.90
N THR A 204 5.36 23.55 -2.05
CA THR A 204 5.37 23.93 -0.63
C THR A 204 6.65 23.44 0.06
N TRP A 205 7.05 22.19 -0.17
CA TRP A 205 8.27 21.66 0.44
C TRP A 205 9.54 22.33 -0.14
N LEU A 206 9.61 22.53 -1.45
CA LEU A 206 10.79 23.15 -2.08
C LEU A 206 11.03 24.57 -1.56
N GLU A 207 9.95 25.31 -1.25
CA GLU A 207 10.02 26.66 -0.71
C GLU A 207 10.32 26.71 0.79
N SER A 208 9.63 25.88 1.58
CA SER A 208 9.64 25.95 3.05
C SER A 208 10.50 24.89 3.72
N LYS A 209 10.91 23.84 2.99
CA LYS A 209 11.53 22.63 3.51
C LYS A 209 10.70 21.91 4.57
N THR A 210 9.40 22.20 4.60
CA THR A 210 8.44 21.56 5.51
C THR A 210 7.31 20.95 4.69
N LEU A 211 6.95 19.71 4.99
CA LEU A 211 5.68 19.16 4.54
C LEU A 211 4.61 19.54 5.54
N ALA A 212 3.49 20.06 5.04
CA ALA A 212 2.28 20.00 5.83
C ALA A 212 2.02 18.52 6.17
N PRO A 213 1.61 18.19 7.42
CA PRO A 213 1.21 16.84 7.75
C PRO A 213 0.27 16.36 6.64
N GLN A 214 0.60 15.26 5.98
CA GLN A 214 -0.30 14.69 4.98
C GLN A 214 -1.62 14.44 5.72
N LYS A 215 -2.52 15.40 5.62
CA LYS A 215 -3.93 15.10 5.85
C LYS A 215 -4.13 13.90 4.95
N ALA A 216 -4.59 12.80 5.53
CA ALA A 216 -4.82 11.54 4.85
C ALA A 216 -5.36 11.77 3.42
N ALA A 217 -4.51 12.28 2.52
CA ALA A 217 -4.89 12.76 1.19
C ALA A 217 -5.37 11.58 0.36
N CYS A 218 -4.76 10.41 0.56
CA CYS A 218 -5.28 9.15 0.04
C CYS A 218 -6.70 8.84 0.56
N LEU A 219 -7.03 9.24 1.78
CA LEU A 219 -8.34 8.99 2.38
C LEU A 219 -9.40 9.96 1.85
N THR A 220 -9.08 11.24 1.63
CA THR A 220 -10.04 12.24 1.13
C THR A 220 -10.45 11.99 -0.32
N CYS A 221 -9.55 11.56 -1.19
CA CYS A 221 -9.91 11.21 -2.57
C CYS A 221 -10.81 9.96 -2.63
N HIS A 222 -10.64 9.02 -1.71
CA HIS A 222 -11.44 7.80 -1.70
C HIS A 222 -12.77 7.94 -0.97
N THR A 223 -12.96 8.94 -0.12
CA THR A 223 -14.24 9.21 0.55
C THR A 223 -15.17 10.10 -0.26
N SER A 224 -14.63 10.94 -1.13
CA SER A 224 -15.44 11.75 -2.04
C SER A 224 -15.94 10.99 -3.28
N ALA A 225 -15.39 9.82 -3.56
CA ALA A 225 -15.74 9.00 -4.72
C ALA A 225 -16.77 7.89 -4.44
N ALA A 226 -17.61 8.03 -3.42
CA ALA A 226 -18.80 7.19 -3.27
C ALA A 226 -19.83 7.40 -4.41
N GLY A 227 -19.42 7.94 -5.54
CA GLY A 227 -20.31 8.25 -6.62
C GLY A 227 -19.75 8.30 -8.04
N GLN A 228 -18.48 7.99 -8.29
CA GLN A 228 -17.99 7.98 -9.68
C GLN A 228 -17.03 6.81 -9.94
N SER A 229 -17.57 5.77 -10.55
CA SER A 229 -16.87 4.79 -11.36
C SER A 229 -16.15 5.49 -12.53
N GLN A 230 -14.82 5.46 -12.56
CA GLN A 230 -14.04 5.52 -13.79
C GLN A 230 -12.92 4.49 -13.74
#